data_0bbfbe40a28c70dded7d35aec28760cf
#
_entry.id   0bbfbe40a28c70dded7d35aec28760cf
#
_cell.length_a   1.000
_cell.length_b   1.000
_cell.length_c   1.000
_cell.angle_alpha   90.00
_cell.angle_beta   90.00
_cell.angle_gamma   90.00
#
_symmetry.space_group_name_H-M   'P 1'
#
loop_
_entity.id
_entity.type
_entity.pdbx_description
1 polymer ?
#
loop_
_entity_poly.entity_id
_entity_poly.type
_entity_poly.pdbx_seq_one_letter_code
_entity_poly.pdbx_strand_id
1 'polypeptide(L)'
;MTTQPQSEAPFFFFHLPRTAGTTLNAILKDNFAPEEVLSVYRREDYAACRELEVERLNRLRLIQGHLMPQSLYPPTLYGRPVRIFTFLREPVSRLISEYRFLRTWPRNHMYAYLNENNISFEHYLTGKEHQLCLRGSNFMTHALAGKFKNIDDAEALERAKDRLENAFCCFGIQERFDESLLLLAKTLGLTRLFYERRNVLRKDASLPPLTDRDKELAAELNQADAALYAFAVDLLERRIAEEGPAFAQRVETFRVVNGKFQNVCELMARKLQIKEDGAIIRPKS
;
A
#
# COMPACT_ATOMS: atom_id res chain seq x y z
N MET A 1 2.24 0.24 -43.03
CA MET A 1 2.76 0.43 -41.68
C MET A 1 1.57 0.62 -40.75
N THR A 2 1.12 -0.46 -40.14
CA THR A 2 0.03 -0.44 -39.16
C THR A 2 0.58 0.13 -37.86
N THR A 3 0.22 1.36 -37.55
CA THR A 3 0.45 1.95 -36.23
C THR A 3 -0.29 1.11 -35.19
N GLN A 4 0.45 0.30 -34.41
CA GLN A 4 -0.11 -0.30 -33.22
C GLN A 4 -0.63 0.84 -32.33
N PRO A 5 -1.83 0.70 -31.73
CA PRO A 5 -2.31 1.72 -30.81
C PRO A 5 -1.28 1.86 -29.71
N GLN A 6 -0.85 3.11 -29.43
CA GLN A 6 0.02 3.40 -28.28
C GLN A 6 -0.67 2.81 -27.06
N SER A 7 -0.04 1.80 -26.44
CA SER A 7 -0.56 1.22 -25.21
C SER A 7 -0.71 2.34 -24.17
N GLU A 8 -1.88 2.45 -23.57
CA GLU A 8 -2.08 3.39 -22.47
C GLU A 8 -0.96 3.22 -21.41
N ALA A 9 -0.52 4.34 -20.84
CA ALA A 9 0.53 4.31 -19.82
C ALA A 9 0.14 3.34 -18.70
N PRO A 10 1.04 2.43 -18.27
CA PRO A 10 0.74 1.42 -17.26
C PRO A 10 0.40 2.09 -15.93
N PHE A 11 -0.45 1.44 -15.16
CA PHE A 11 -0.69 1.83 -13.78
C PHE A 11 0.52 1.52 -12.91
N PHE A 12 0.83 2.41 -11.98
CA PHE A 12 1.86 2.20 -10.99
C PHE A 12 1.27 2.27 -9.58
N PHE A 13 1.16 1.13 -8.92
CA PHE A 13 0.83 1.07 -7.51
C PHE A 13 2.05 1.46 -6.68
N PHE A 14 2.10 2.74 -6.30
CA PHE A 14 3.07 3.25 -5.35
C PHE A 14 2.70 2.74 -3.95
N HIS A 15 3.21 1.56 -3.62
CA HIS A 15 2.83 0.85 -2.41
C HIS A 15 3.60 1.36 -1.20
N LEU A 16 2.95 2.20 -0.41
CA LEU A 16 3.45 2.58 0.92
C LEU A 16 3.33 1.40 1.89
N PRO A 17 4.35 1.13 2.73
CA PRO A 17 4.29 0.02 3.69
C PRO A 17 3.12 0.15 4.67
N ARG A 18 2.42 -0.96 4.91
CA ARG A 18 1.33 -1.09 5.89
C ARG A 18 0.06 -0.29 5.59
N THR A 19 -0.23 -0.04 4.33
CA THR A 19 -1.44 0.65 3.85
C THR A 19 -2.36 -0.28 3.02
N ALA A 20 -2.66 -1.47 3.53
CA ALA A 20 -3.51 -2.50 2.89
C ALA A 20 -2.95 -3.17 1.62
N GLY A 21 -1.67 -2.95 1.27
CA GLY A 21 -1.10 -3.43 0.01
C GLY A 21 -1.19 -4.93 -0.23
N THR A 22 -1.15 -5.79 0.79
CA THR A 22 -1.27 -7.24 0.61
C THR A 22 -2.65 -7.63 0.06
N THR A 23 -3.72 -7.05 0.61
CA THR A 23 -5.09 -7.27 0.13
C THR A 23 -5.26 -6.71 -1.27
N LEU A 24 -4.80 -5.48 -1.50
CA LEU A 24 -4.90 -4.85 -2.81
C LEU A 24 -4.09 -5.59 -3.88
N ASN A 25 -2.87 -6.03 -3.57
CA ASN A 25 -2.06 -6.84 -4.50
C ASN A 25 -2.76 -8.15 -4.89
N ALA A 26 -3.52 -8.78 -4.01
CA ALA A 26 -4.30 -9.96 -4.36
C ALA A 26 -5.40 -9.60 -5.38
N ILE A 27 -6.16 -8.53 -5.13
CA ILE A 27 -7.19 -8.04 -6.05
C ILE A 27 -6.58 -7.68 -7.41
N LEU A 28 -5.46 -6.96 -7.43
CA LEU A 28 -4.78 -6.57 -8.66
C LEU A 28 -4.32 -7.79 -9.47
N LYS A 29 -3.75 -8.81 -8.81
CA LYS A 29 -3.33 -10.06 -9.46
C LYS A 29 -4.51 -10.84 -10.07
N ASP A 30 -5.70 -10.72 -9.53
CA ASP A 30 -6.89 -11.36 -10.07
C ASP A 30 -7.43 -10.62 -11.32
N ASN A 31 -7.02 -9.37 -11.54
CA ASN A 31 -7.50 -8.53 -12.63
C ASN A 31 -6.50 -8.31 -13.78
N PHE A 32 -5.22 -8.57 -13.55
CA PHE A 32 -4.17 -8.44 -14.57
C PHE A 32 -3.49 -9.78 -14.80
N ALA A 33 -3.20 -10.11 -16.05
CA ALA A 33 -2.48 -11.33 -16.37
C ALA A 33 -1.01 -11.25 -15.83
N PRO A 34 -0.40 -12.39 -15.41
CA PRO A 34 0.95 -12.37 -14.85
C PRO A 34 2.00 -11.68 -15.73
N GLU A 35 1.86 -11.81 -17.05
CA GLU A 35 2.73 -11.17 -18.05
C GLU A 35 2.51 -9.66 -18.15
N GLU A 36 1.41 -9.13 -17.68
CA GLU A 36 1.10 -7.70 -17.66
C GLU A 36 1.56 -7.00 -16.38
N VAL A 37 2.02 -7.79 -15.37
CA VAL A 37 2.38 -7.28 -14.03
C VAL A 37 3.87 -7.31 -13.81
N LEU A 38 4.42 -6.21 -13.32
CA LEU A 38 5.78 -6.11 -12.78
C LEU A 38 5.71 -5.82 -11.28
N SER A 39 6.21 -6.76 -10.46
CA SER A 39 6.26 -6.61 -9.00
C SER A 39 7.69 -6.37 -8.55
N VAL A 40 7.93 -5.27 -7.82
CA VAL A 40 9.28 -4.86 -7.39
C VAL A 40 9.25 -4.59 -5.87
N TYR A 41 9.53 -5.63 -5.11
CA TYR A 41 9.50 -5.59 -3.64
C TYR A 41 10.85 -5.91 -3.00
N ARG A 42 11.72 -6.64 -3.71
CA ARG A 42 13.02 -7.09 -3.23
C ARG A 42 14.14 -6.40 -3.99
N ARG A 43 15.33 -6.42 -3.41
CA ARG A 43 16.52 -5.82 -4.04
C ARG A 43 16.84 -6.47 -5.40
N GLU A 44 16.64 -7.77 -5.50
CA GLU A 44 16.85 -8.55 -6.73
C GLU A 44 15.89 -8.11 -7.85
N ASP A 45 14.63 -7.77 -7.49
CA ASP A 45 13.63 -7.30 -8.45
C ASP A 45 14.08 -6.00 -9.14
N TYR A 46 14.78 -5.11 -8.41
CA TYR A 46 15.30 -3.84 -8.97
C TYR A 46 16.38 -4.08 -10.03
N ALA A 47 17.25 -5.08 -9.83
CA ALA A 47 18.26 -5.43 -10.81
C ALA A 47 17.60 -5.99 -12.07
N ALA A 48 16.69 -6.94 -11.91
CA ALA A 48 15.93 -7.55 -13.01
C ALA A 48 15.13 -6.52 -13.83
N CYS A 49 14.62 -5.46 -13.19
CA CYS A 49 13.88 -4.40 -13.91
C CYS A 49 14.73 -3.62 -14.91
N ARG A 50 16.05 -3.52 -14.71
CA ARG A 50 16.96 -2.81 -15.62
C ARG A 50 17.27 -3.60 -16.88
N GLU A 51 17.06 -4.90 -16.83
CA GLU A 51 17.37 -5.86 -17.90
C GLU A 51 16.10 -6.29 -18.67
N LEU A 52 14.95 -5.67 -18.37
CA LEU A 52 13.71 -6.02 -19.06
C LEU A 52 13.75 -5.65 -20.54
N GLU A 53 13.45 -6.63 -21.36
CA GLU A 53 13.30 -6.46 -22.82
C GLU A 53 12.18 -5.46 -23.15
N VAL A 54 12.32 -4.77 -24.25
CA VAL A 54 11.37 -3.74 -24.72
C VAL A 54 9.97 -4.33 -24.93
N GLU A 55 9.90 -5.55 -25.47
CA GLU A 55 8.66 -6.30 -25.68
C GLU A 55 7.92 -6.55 -24.37
N ARG A 56 8.65 -6.92 -23.32
CA ARG A 56 8.09 -7.12 -21.98
C ARG A 56 7.58 -5.80 -21.40
N LEU A 57 8.37 -4.73 -21.52
CA LEU A 57 7.97 -3.39 -21.05
C LEU A 57 6.72 -2.88 -21.75
N ASN A 58 6.54 -3.19 -23.03
CA ASN A 58 5.36 -2.78 -23.80
C ASN A 58 4.07 -3.52 -23.44
N ARG A 59 4.18 -4.70 -22.81
CA ARG A 59 3.03 -5.49 -22.32
C ARG A 59 2.59 -5.11 -20.91
N LEU A 60 3.40 -4.33 -20.19
CA LEU A 60 3.07 -3.97 -18.82
C LEU A 60 1.84 -3.07 -18.77
N ARG A 61 0.87 -3.47 -17.97
CA ARG A 61 -0.33 -2.70 -17.62
C ARG A 61 -0.32 -2.30 -16.14
N LEU A 62 0.40 -3.06 -15.30
CA LEU A 62 0.52 -2.79 -13.87
C LEU A 62 1.97 -2.94 -13.42
N ILE A 63 2.46 -1.94 -12.71
CA ILE A 63 3.72 -1.98 -11.98
C ILE A 63 3.36 -1.79 -10.50
N GLN A 64 3.93 -2.59 -9.61
CA GLN A 64 3.64 -2.49 -8.18
C GLN A 64 4.88 -2.74 -7.33
N GLY A 65 5.02 -2.01 -6.23
CA GLY A 65 6.16 -2.23 -5.34
C GLY A 65 6.42 -1.08 -4.38
N HIS A 66 7.52 -1.25 -3.61
CA HIS A 66 8.08 -0.21 -2.76
C HIS A 66 9.07 0.68 -3.53
N LEU A 67 8.84 0.82 -4.83
CA LEU A 67 9.63 1.68 -5.70
C LEU A 67 9.36 3.14 -5.38
N MET A 68 10.44 3.94 -5.32
CA MET A 68 10.32 5.38 -5.42
C MET A 68 10.36 5.76 -6.92
N PRO A 69 9.32 6.42 -7.44
CA PRO A 69 9.36 6.92 -8.81
C PRO A 69 10.51 7.92 -8.98
N GLN A 70 11.16 7.88 -10.14
CA GLN A 70 12.23 8.82 -10.47
C GLN A 70 11.71 10.26 -10.57
N SER A 71 10.49 10.39 -11.02
CA SER A 71 9.72 11.64 -11.00
C SER A 71 8.27 11.31 -10.65
N LEU A 72 7.70 12.12 -9.76
CA LEU A 72 6.26 12.08 -9.48
C LEU A 72 5.51 13.14 -10.31
N TYR A 73 6.24 14.04 -10.99
CA TYR A 73 5.61 15.12 -11.74
C TYR A 73 6.46 15.56 -12.96
N PRO A 74 6.13 15.18 -14.19
CA PRO A 74 5.14 14.16 -14.57
C PRO A 74 5.52 12.77 -14.06
N PRO A 75 4.53 11.91 -13.74
CA PRO A 75 4.81 10.59 -13.23
C PRO A 75 5.55 9.75 -14.26
N THR A 76 6.80 9.38 -13.95
CA THR A 76 7.62 8.54 -14.82
C THR A 76 8.31 7.45 -14.01
N LEU A 77 8.41 6.28 -14.60
CA LEU A 77 9.19 5.18 -14.09
C LEU A 77 10.04 4.61 -15.23
N TYR A 78 11.36 4.53 -15.01
CA TYR A 78 12.33 4.13 -16.05
C TYR A 78 12.18 4.93 -17.36
N GLY A 79 11.96 6.26 -17.26
CA GLY A 79 11.81 7.15 -18.39
C GLY A 79 10.48 7.04 -19.16
N ARG A 80 9.53 6.25 -18.68
CA ARG A 80 8.21 6.06 -19.29
C ARG A 80 7.11 6.68 -18.45
N PRO A 81 6.09 7.29 -19.05
CA PRO A 81 4.91 7.76 -18.33
C PRO A 81 4.22 6.62 -17.59
N VAL A 82 3.71 6.88 -16.39
CA VAL A 82 2.90 5.95 -15.62
C VAL A 82 1.71 6.67 -15.00
N ARG A 83 0.64 5.94 -14.70
CA ARG A 83 -0.54 6.43 -13.99
C ARG A 83 -0.44 5.96 -12.54
N ILE A 84 0.00 6.86 -11.65
CA ILE A 84 0.29 6.51 -10.25
C ILE A 84 -0.99 6.45 -9.44
N PHE A 85 -1.09 5.44 -8.58
CA PHE A 85 -2.05 5.37 -7.49
C PHE A 85 -1.43 4.83 -6.22
N THR A 86 -2.05 5.10 -5.07
CA THR A 86 -1.55 4.70 -3.77
C THR A 86 -2.68 4.44 -2.78
N PHE A 87 -2.33 3.91 -1.61
CA PHE A 87 -3.19 3.86 -0.43
C PHE A 87 -2.51 4.53 0.74
N LEU A 88 -3.29 5.27 1.50
CA LEU A 88 -2.89 5.90 2.76
C LEU A 88 -3.53 5.15 3.93
N ARG A 89 -3.01 5.39 5.10
CA ARG A 89 -3.52 4.86 6.37
C ARG A 89 -3.33 5.90 7.46
N GLU A 90 -4.17 5.83 8.50
CA GLU A 90 -3.99 6.64 9.71
C GLU A 90 -2.55 6.46 10.24
N PRO A 91 -1.80 7.57 10.46
CA PRO A 91 -0.35 7.53 10.67
C PRO A 91 0.10 6.71 11.87
N VAL A 92 -0.54 6.87 13.03
CA VAL A 92 -0.17 6.14 14.25
C VAL A 92 -0.44 4.64 14.08
N SER A 93 -1.59 4.29 13.52
CA SER A 93 -1.96 2.90 13.22
C SER A 93 -1.01 2.26 12.19
N ARG A 94 -0.53 3.04 11.20
CA ARG A 94 0.46 2.60 10.22
C ARG A 94 1.79 2.26 10.91
N LEU A 95 2.31 3.17 11.75
CA LEU A 95 3.56 3.00 12.48
C LEU A 95 3.53 1.80 13.43
N ILE A 96 2.46 1.68 14.21
CA ILE A 96 2.25 0.53 15.10
C ILE A 96 2.25 -0.78 14.29
N SER A 97 1.54 -0.78 13.17
CA SER A 97 1.48 -1.94 12.29
C SER A 97 2.85 -2.27 11.67
N GLU A 98 3.65 -1.26 11.31
CA GLU A 98 4.98 -1.46 10.76
C GLU A 98 5.94 -2.03 11.82
N TYR A 99 6.03 -1.40 12.98
CA TYR A 99 6.89 -1.85 14.07
C TYR A 99 6.59 -3.31 14.46
N ARG A 100 5.31 -3.64 14.67
CA ARG A 100 4.90 -5.01 15.00
C ARG A 100 5.26 -6.00 13.90
N PHE A 101 5.02 -5.65 12.64
CA PHE A 101 5.38 -6.49 11.52
C PHE A 101 6.89 -6.75 11.45
N LEU A 102 7.70 -5.71 11.63
CA LEU A 102 9.16 -5.81 11.59
C LEU A 102 9.72 -6.67 12.75
N ARG A 103 9.05 -6.64 13.92
CA ARG A 103 9.40 -7.44 15.11
C ARG A 103 8.95 -8.90 15.05
N THR A 104 7.93 -9.22 14.25
CA THR A 104 7.27 -10.54 14.26
C THR A 104 7.52 -11.38 13.02
N TRP A 105 8.04 -10.82 11.93
CA TRP A 105 8.30 -11.57 10.71
C TRP A 105 9.80 -11.87 10.52
N PRO A 106 10.27 -13.12 10.78
CA PRO A 106 11.69 -13.46 10.73
C PRO A 106 12.37 -13.26 9.36
N ARG A 107 11.59 -13.29 8.26
CA ARG A 107 12.12 -13.06 6.91
C ARG A 107 12.30 -11.58 6.56
N ASN A 108 11.93 -10.67 7.46
CA ASN A 108 12.12 -9.25 7.25
C ASN A 108 13.57 -8.85 7.56
N HIS A 109 14.15 -7.99 6.72
CA HIS A 109 15.54 -7.52 6.88
C HIS A 109 15.82 -6.76 8.19
N MET A 110 14.78 -6.22 8.84
CA MET A 110 14.90 -5.51 10.13
C MET A 110 14.69 -6.42 11.34
N TYR A 111 14.23 -7.66 11.13
CA TYR A 111 13.83 -8.54 12.23
C TYR A 111 14.99 -8.81 13.21
N ALA A 112 16.14 -9.23 12.70
CA ALA A 112 17.31 -9.47 13.54
C ALA A 112 17.74 -8.20 14.27
N TYR A 113 17.91 -7.10 13.54
CA TYR A 113 18.32 -5.82 14.13
C TYR A 113 17.40 -5.36 15.27
N LEU A 114 16.09 -5.37 15.07
CA LEU A 114 15.13 -4.89 16.08
C LEU A 114 15.04 -5.83 17.30
N ASN A 115 15.17 -7.14 17.11
CA ASN A 115 15.03 -8.10 18.19
C ASN A 115 16.34 -8.31 18.96
N GLU A 116 17.49 -8.42 18.32
CA GLU A 116 18.79 -8.60 18.95
C GLU A 116 19.21 -7.36 19.76
N ASN A 117 18.89 -6.17 19.26
CA ASN A 117 19.16 -4.92 19.98
C ASN A 117 17.99 -4.47 20.90
N ASN A 118 16.96 -5.28 21.02
CA ASN A 118 15.78 -4.99 21.85
C ASN A 118 15.22 -3.57 21.63
N ILE A 119 15.12 -3.14 20.35
CA ILE A 119 14.67 -1.79 20.00
C ILE A 119 13.22 -1.58 20.45
N SER A 120 13.00 -0.61 21.34
CA SER A 120 11.67 -0.21 21.80
C SER A 120 10.91 0.53 20.69
N PHE A 121 9.59 0.73 20.88
CA PHE A 121 8.82 1.53 19.92
C PHE A 121 9.25 3.00 19.92
N GLU A 122 9.53 3.56 21.08
CA GLU A 122 10.10 4.91 21.20
C GLU A 122 11.42 5.03 20.43
N HIS A 123 12.36 4.08 20.62
CA HIS A 123 13.62 4.08 19.89
C HIS A 123 13.40 3.90 18.38
N TYR A 124 12.43 3.06 17.96
CA TYR A 124 12.05 2.92 16.55
C TYR A 124 11.58 4.24 15.94
N LEU A 125 10.86 5.07 16.71
CA LEU A 125 10.37 6.37 16.25
C LEU A 125 11.48 7.44 16.22
N THR A 126 12.37 7.46 17.20
CA THR A 126 13.34 8.56 17.43
C THR A 126 14.76 8.23 16.97
N GLY A 127 15.06 6.97 16.67
CA GLY A 127 16.39 6.51 16.30
C GLY A 127 16.88 7.17 15.01
N LYS A 128 18.17 7.60 15.06
CA LYS A 128 18.82 8.29 13.93
C LYS A 128 19.75 7.37 13.14
N GLU A 129 19.84 6.12 13.53
CA GLU A 129 20.61 5.10 12.83
C GLU A 129 20.08 4.92 11.40
N HIS A 130 20.98 4.60 10.50
CA HIS A 130 20.64 4.49 9.06
C HIS A 130 19.43 3.61 8.79
N GLN A 131 19.21 2.54 9.59
CA GLN A 131 18.07 1.64 9.45
C GLN A 131 16.73 2.27 9.86
N LEU A 132 16.73 3.24 10.77
CA LEU A 132 15.55 3.83 11.39
C LEU A 132 15.23 5.24 10.88
N CYS A 133 16.24 6.01 10.48
CA CYS A 133 16.19 7.47 10.28
C CYS A 133 15.10 8.01 9.33
N LEU A 134 14.43 7.17 8.56
CA LEU A 134 13.36 7.59 7.63
C LEU A 134 12.02 6.92 7.90
N ARG A 135 11.88 6.18 9.02
CA ARG A 135 10.71 5.34 9.28
C ARG A 135 9.75 5.93 10.29
N GLY A 136 10.27 6.60 11.31
CA GLY A 136 9.54 7.02 12.50
C GLY A 136 8.77 8.32 12.37
N SER A 137 9.05 9.17 11.36
CA SER A 137 8.41 10.48 11.24
C SER A 137 8.05 10.83 9.80
N ASN A 138 6.82 11.28 9.60
CA ASN A 138 6.28 11.88 8.37
C ASN A 138 6.62 11.12 7.07
N PHE A 139 6.68 9.76 7.17
CA PHE A 139 7.11 8.90 6.06
C PHE A 139 6.21 9.01 4.83
N MET A 140 4.89 9.01 4.99
CA MET A 140 3.96 9.09 3.86
C MET A 140 4.09 10.44 3.13
N THR A 141 4.19 11.51 3.90
CA THR A 141 4.36 12.88 3.40
C THR A 141 5.62 13.00 2.55
N HIS A 142 6.77 12.60 3.09
CA HIS A 142 8.04 12.64 2.36
C HIS A 142 8.06 11.71 1.14
N ALA A 143 7.44 10.52 1.25
CA ALA A 143 7.31 9.59 0.14
C ALA A 143 6.48 10.22 -1.02
N LEU A 144 5.33 10.81 -0.72
CA LEU A 144 4.49 11.47 -1.72
C LEU A 144 5.16 12.75 -2.24
N ALA A 145 5.88 13.48 -1.40
CA ALA A 145 6.71 14.60 -1.83
C ALA A 145 7.86 14.17 -2.78
N GLY A 146 8.20 12.88 -2.81
CA GLY A 146 9.29 12.34 -3.63
C GLY A 146 10.68 12.73 -3.15
N LYS A 147 10.80 13.20 -1.92
CA LYS A 147 12.06 13.61 -1.30
C LYS A 147 12.06 13.27 0.19
N PHE A 148 13.17 12.70 0.67
CA PHE A 148 13.40 12.42 2.08
C PHE A 148 14.52 13.26 2.68
N LYS A 149 15.22 14.05 1.86
CA LYS A 149 16.34 14.90 2.31
C LYS A 149 16.21 16.26 1.67
N ASN A 150 16.74 17.27 2.36
CA ASN A 150 16.79 18.66 1.90
C ASN A 150 15.41 19.27 1.59
N ILE A 151 14.42 18.91 2.39
CA ILE A 151 13.07 19.44 2.37
C ILE A 151 12.51 19.38 3.78
N ASP A 152 11.91 20.43 4.28
CA ASP A 152 11.22 20.42 5.56
C ASP A 152 9.81 19.82 5.45
N ASP A 153 9.20 19.53 6.60
CA ASP A 153 7.91 18.88 6.67
C ASP A 153 6.79 19.74 6.05
N ALA A 154 6.86 21.06 6.15
CA ALA A 154 5.84 21.96 5.61
C ALA A 154 5.88 21.96 4.08
N GLU A 155 7.06 22.12 3.49
CA GLU A 155 7.24 22.03 2.03
C GLU A 155 6.87 20.63 1.51
N ALA A 156 7.26 19.57 2.24
CA ALA A 156 6.93 18.21 1.88
C ALA A 156 5.41 17.97 1.91
N LEU A 157 4.71 18.53 2.89
CA LEU A 157 3.26 18.41 3.02
C LEU A 157 2.53 19.08 1.84
N GLU A 158 2.88 20.32 1.50
CA GLU A 158 2.24 21.01 0.38
C GLU A 158 2.49 20.29 -0.95
N ARG A 159 3.71 19.79 -1.19
CA ARG A 159 4.01 18.97 -2.38
C ARG A 159 3.24 17.64 -2.38
N ALA A 160 3.10 16.99 -1.22
CA ALA A 160 2.38 15.73 -1.12
C ALA A 160 0.89 15.91 -1.40
N LYS A 161 0.27 16.98 -0.89
CA LYS A 161 -1.13 17.33 -1.16
C LYS A 161 -1.36 17.61 -2.65
N ASP A 162 -0.55 18.51 -3.25
CA ASP A 162 -0.63 18.82 -4.68
C ASP A 162 -0.54 17.55 -5.54
N ARG A 163 0.41 16.68 -5.26
CA ARG A 163 0.59 15.44 -6.02
C ARG A 163 -0.54 14.47 -5.85
N LEU A 164 -1.04 14.31 -4.61
CA LEU A 164 -2.17 13.42 -4.36
C LEU A 164 -3.43 13.85 -5.10
N GLU A 165 -3.66 15.15 -5.21
CA GLU A 165 -4.80 15.72 -5.92
C GLU A 165 -4.61 15.75 -7.44
N ASN A 166 -3.43 16.13 -7.94
CA ASN A 166 -3.21 16.50 -9.33
C ASN A 166 -2.35 15.50 -10.13
N ALA A 167 -1.46 14.71 -9.48
CA ALA A 167 -0.57 13.80 -10.18
C ALA A 167 -0.98 12.32 -10.05
N PHE A 168 -1.65 11.94 -8.96
CA PHE A 168 -2.14 10.57 -8.78
C PHE A 168 -3.48 10.40 -9.50
N CYS A 169 -3.58 9.36 -10.35
CA CYS A 169 -4.84 9.08 -11.06
C CYS A 169 -5.96 8.64 -10.12
N CYS A 170 -5.61 8.04 -8.97
CA CYS A 170 -6.52 7.76 -7.86
C CYS A 170 -5.71 7.44 -6.60
N PHE A 171 -6.39 7.40 -5.47
CA PHE A 171 -5.83 6.92 -4.21
C PHE A 171 -6.93 6.27 -3.37
N GLY A 172 -6.53 5.54 -2.33
CA GLY A 172 -7.46 4.99 -1.36
C GLY A 172 -6.98 5.23 0.08
N ILE A 173 -7.91 5.03 1.01
CA ILE A 173 -7.69 5.09 2.45
C ILE A 173 -8.02 3.72 3.03
N GLN A 174 -7.09 3.16 3.81
CA GLN A 174 -7.23 1.81 4.34
C GLN A 174 -8.46 1.66 5.25
N GLU A 175 -8.76 2.66 6.06
CA GLU A 175 -9.90 2.67 6.97
C GLU A 175 -11.24 2.74 6.22
N ARG A 176 -11.18 3.18 4.96
CA ARG A 176 -12.32 3.24 4.03
C ARG A 176 -12.07 2.39 2.78
N PHE A 177 -11.58 1.17 3.01
CA PHE A 177 -11.07 0.30 1.95
C PHE A 177 -12.11 -0.02 0.88
N ASP A 178 -13.35 -0.36 1.26
CA ASP A 178 -14.39 -0.76 0.29
C ASP A 178 -14.79 0.41 -0.63
N GLU A 179 -14.94 1.61 -0.08
CA GLU A 179 -15.24 2.82 -0.85
C GLU A 179 -14.09 3.17 -1.78
N SER A 180 -12.87 3.15 -1.23
CA SER A 180 -11.65 3.37 -1.99
C SER A 180 -11.47 2.35 -3.12
N LEU A 181 -11.77 1.07 -2.86
CA LEU A 181 -11.68 0.00 -3.85
C LEU A 181 -12.68 0.20 -5.00
N LEU A 182 -13.91 0.62 -4.71
CA LEU A 182 -14.92 0.86 -5.75
C LEU A 182 -14.55 2.05 -6.65
N LEU A 183 -13.99 3.13 -6.07
CA LEU A 183 -13.47 4.25 -6.85
C LEU A 183 -12.26 3.84 -7.69
N LEU A 184 -11.33 3.09 -7.08
CA LEU A 184 -10.15 2.55 -7.76
C LEU A 184 -10.55 1.63 -8.94
N ALA A 185 -11.53 0.77 -8.72
CA ALA A 185 -12.04 -0.15 -9.72
C ALA A 185 -12.53 0.57 -10.98
N LYS A 186 -13.24 1.68 -10.81
CA LYS A 186 -13.69 2.53 -11.92
C LYS A 186 -12.50 3.10 -12.72
N THR A 187 -11.47 3.58 -12.01
CA THR A 187 -10.30 4.19 -12.63
C THR A 187 -9.40 3.18 -13.35
N LEU A 188 -9.22 1.98 -12.77
CA LEU A 188 -8.34 0.93 -13.28
C LEU A 188 -9.06 -0.09 -14.16
N GLY A 189 -10.38 -0.05 -14.27
CA GLY A 189 -11.17 -1.04 -15.00
C GLY A 189 -11.19 -2.42 -14.33
N LEU A 190 -11.14 -2.47 -12.97
CA LEU A 190 -11.15 -3.74 -12.25
C LEU A 190 -12.56 -4.32 -12.20
N THR A 191 -12.68 -5.63 -12.40
CA THR A 191 -13.97 -6.37 -12.41
C THR A 191 -14.08 -7.42 -11.32
N ARG A 192 -12.95 -7.95 -10.84
CA ARG A 192 -12.87 -8.95 -9.77
C ARG A 192 -12.46 -8.26 -8.48
N LEU A 193 -13.45 -7.87 -7.66
CA LEU A 193 -13.23 -7.02 -6.49
C LEU A 193 -13.34 -7.74 -5.16
N PHE A 194 -13.90 -8.96 -5.14
CA PHE A 194 -14.04 -9.69 -3.88
C PHE A 194 -12.68 -10.11 -3.35
N TYR A 195 -12.50 -9.92 -2.05
CA TYR A 195 -11.22 -10.15 -1.40
C TYR A 195 -11.39 -10.80 -0.03
N GLU A 196 -10.39 -11.55 0.35
CA GLU A 196 -10.18 -12.00 1.71
C GLU A 196 -9.29 -11.01 2.46
N ARG A 197 -9.67 -10.62 3.67
CA ARG A 197 -8.82 -9.78 4.51
C ARG A 197 -7.57 -10.56 4.90
N ARG A 198 -6.43 -10.13 4.37
CA ARG A 198 -5.13 -10.73 4.62
C ARG A 198 -4.32 -9.85 5.57
N ASN A 199 -3.41 -10.48 6.33
CA ASN A 199 -2.53 -9.78 7.27
C ASN A 199 -3.26 -8.94 8.35
N VAL A 200 -4.38 -9.43 8.84
CA VAL A 200 -4.86 -9.00 10.16
C VAL A 200 -3.77 -9.44 11.14
N LEU A 201 -3.00 -8.47 11.67
CA LEU A 201 -1.98 -8.78 12.67
C LEU A 201 -2.65 -9.59 13.79
N ARG A 202 -2.30 -10.88 13.90
CA ARG A 202 -2.63 -11.63 15.10
C ARG A 202 -2.05 -10.83 16.27
N LYS A 203 -2.81 -10.70 17.34
CA LYS A 203 -2.27 -10.17 18.58
C LYS A 203 -1.14 -11.10 18.99
N ASP A 204 0.08 -10.70 18.63
CA ASP A 204 1.25 -11.45 19.06
C ASP A 204 1.46 -11.13 20.54
N ALA A 205 1.15 -12.11 21.38
CA ALA A 205 1.30 -12.00 22.83
C ALA A 205 2.78 -11.84 23.26
N SER A 206 3.72 -12.08 22.32
CA SER A 206 5.16 -11.94 22.61
C SER A 206 5.64 -10.48 22.66
N LEU A 207 4.88 -9.54 22.06
CA LEU A 207 5.23 -8.12 22.08
C LEU A 207 4.46 -7.40 23.19
N PRO A 208 5.15 -6.57 23.99
CA PRO A 208 4.48 -5.78 25.02
C PRO A 208 3.42 -4.88 24.40
N PRO A 209 2.32 -4.62 25.11
CA PRO A 209 1.33 -3.65 24.66
C PRO A 209 1.98 -2.26 24.59
N LEU A 210 1.65 -1.51 23.56
CA LEU A 210 2.07 -0.11 23.45
C LEU A 210 1.26 0.73 24.42
N THR A 211 1.97 1.64 25.09
CA THR A 211 1.39 2.57 26.05
C THR A 211 0.68 3.72 25.33
N ASP A 212 -0.11 4.50 26.05
CA ASP A 212 -0.70 5.72 25.49
C ASP A 212 0.39 6.75 25.18
N ARG A 213 1.46 6.82 26.00
CA ARG A 213 2.63 7.66 25.71
C ARG A 213 3.32 7.30 24.40
N ASP A 214 3.43 6.01 24.05
CA ASP A 214 3.96 5.58 22.75
C ASP A 214 3.13 6.10 21.59
N LYS A 215 1.81 6.10 21.73
CA LYS A 215 0.87 6.60 20.69
C LYS A 215 0.94 8.13 20.58
N GLU A 216 1.02 8.83 21.72
CA GLU A 216 1.20 10.29 21.76
C GLU A 216 2.49 10.69 21.06
N LEU A 217 3.63 10.05 21.39
CA LEU A 217 4.90 10.31 20.74
C LEU A 217 4.85 10.05 19.24
N ALA A 218 4.20 8.95 18.82
CA ALA A 218 4.01 8.68 17.40
C ALA A 218 3.19 9.78 16.71
N ALA A 219 2.15 10.31 17.37
CA ALA A 219 1.35 11.42 16.85
C ALA A 219 2.14 12.73 16.79
N GLU A 220 2.90 13.05 17.86
CA GLU A 220 3.76 14.24 17.93
C GLU A 220 4.79 14.28 16.79
N LEU A 221 5.39 13.14 16.45
CA LEU A 221 6.42 13.03 15.42
C LEU A 221 5.87 12.92 13.98
N ASN A 222 4.55 12.76 13.83
CA ASN A 222 3.92 12.53 12.51
C ASN A 222 2.81 13.53 12.19
N GLN A 223 3.01 14.79 12.57
CA GLN A 223 2.00 15.84 12.35
C GLN A 223 1.78 16.14 10.86
N ALA A 224 2.82 16.09 10.02
CA ALA A 224 2.64 16.27 8.58
C ALA A 224 1.92 15.08 7.94
N ASP A 225 2.20 13.85 8.37
CA ASP A 225 1.43 12.67 7.92
C ASP A 225 -0.04 12.75 8.38
N ALA A 226 -0.31 13.27 9.58
CA ALA A 226 -1.67 13.48 10.07
C ALA A 226 -2.42 14.53 9.24
N ALA A 227 -1.76 15.65 8.92
CA ALA A 227 -2.32 16.68 8.06
C ALA A 227 -2.55 16.21 6.61
N LEU A 228 -1.62 15.42 6.07
CA LEU A 228 -1.79 14.78 4.75
C LEU A 228 -2.97 13.80 4.76
N TYR A 229 -3.08 12.98 5.82
CA TYR A 229 -4.17 12.02 5.96
C TYR A 229 -5.54 12.71 6.06
N ALA A 230 -5.65 13.77 6.86
CA ALA A 230 -6.87 14.58 6.94
C ALA A 230 -7.25 15.17 5.57
N PHE A 231 -6.30 15.77 4.86
CA PHE A 231 -6.51 16.25 3.49
C PHE A 231 -6.98 15.13 2.55
N ALA A 232 -6.39 13.94 2.65
CA ALA A 232 -6.77 12.80 1.83
C ALA A 232 -8.20 12.32 2.16
N VAL A 233 -8.62 12.35 3.43
CA VAL A 233 -10.01 12.04 3.83
C VAL A 233 -10.98 13.02 3.18
N ASP A 234 -10.71 14.33 3.28
CA ASP A 234 -11.57 15.36 2.68
C ASP A 234 -11.63 15.25 1.15
N LEU A 235 -10.50 14.94 0.52
CA LEU A 235 -10.45 14.72 -0.93
C LEU A 235 -11.21 13.45 -1.34
N LEU A 236 -11.13 12.37 -0.55
CA LEU A 236 -11.91 11.15 -0.79
C LEU A 236 -13.42 11.43 -0.67
N GLU A 237 -13.85 12.20 0.33
CA GLU A 237 -15.26 12.59 0.49
C GLU A 237 -15.77 13.39 -0.72
N ARG A 238 -14.97 14.31 -1.24
CA ARG A 238 -15.32 15.06 -2.46
C ARG A 238 -15.51 14.10 -3.64
N ARG A 239 -14.58 13.17 -3.85
CA ARG A 239 -14.67 12.15 -4.93
C ARG A 239 -15.87 11.21 -4.77
N ILE A 240 -16.22 10.85 -3.54
CA ILE A 240 -17.43 10.06 -3.24
C ILE A 240 -18.69 10.84 -3.58
N ALA A 241 -18.73 12.14 -3.23
CA ALA A 241 -19.87 12.99 -3.54
C ALA A 241 -20.10 13.14 -5.06
N GLU A 242 -19.04 13.19 -5.85
CA GLU A 242 -19.09 13.21 -7.32
C GLU A 242 -19.71 11.94 -7.92
N GLU A 243 -19.64 10.78 -7.24
CA GLU A 243 -20.28 9.54 -7.67
C GLU A 243 -21.81 9.54 -7.53
N GLY A 244 -22.34 10.52 -6.80
CA GLY A 244 -23.77 10.70 -6.58
C GLY A 244 -24.37 9.74 -5.53
N PRO A 245 -25.67 9.90 -5.23
CA PRO A 245 -26.33 9.26 -4.09
C PRO A 245 -26.38 7.72 -4.18
N ALA A 246 -26.32 7.15 -5.36
CA ALA A 246 -26.31 5.69 -5.55
C ALA A 246 -25.00 5.03 -5.09
N PHE A 247 -23.92 5.79 -4.86
CA PHE A 247 -22.64 5.22 -4.47
C PHE A 247 -22.70 4.55 -3.10
N ALA A 248 -23.33 5.19 -2.13
CA ALA A 248 -23.48 4.62 -0.79
C ALA A 248 -24.19 3.26 -0.82
N GLN A 249 -25.25 3.13 -1.63
CA GLN A 249 -25.96 1.86 -1.80
C GLN A 249 -25.06 0.79 -2.47
N ARG A 250 -24.23 1.19 -3.45
CA ARG A 250 -23.26 0.26 -4.07
C ARG A 250 -22.23 -0.22 -3.06
N VAL A 251 -21.70 0.66 -2.22
CA VAL A 251 -20.76 0.31 -1.16
C VAL A 251 -21.37 -0.69 -0.18
N GLU A 252 -22.60 -0.41 0.29
CA GLU A 252 -23.27 -1.31 1.23
C GLU A 252 -23.55 -2.68 0.62
N THR A 253 -24.04 -2.71 -0.61
CA THR A 253 -24.24 -3.96 -1.36
C THR A 253 -22.92 -4.73 -1.48
N PHE A 254 -21.84 -4.04 -1.83
CA PHE A 254 -20.52 -4.66 -1.94
C PHE A 254 -20.06 -5.24 -0.60
N ARG A 255 -20.19 -4.50 0.51
CA ARG A 255 -19.83 -4.95 1.86
C ARG A 255 -20.56 -6.24 2.25
N VAL A 256 -21.88 -6.29 2.00
CA VAL A 256 -22.68 -7.48 2.29
C VAL A 256 -22.20 -8.68 1.47
N VAL A 257 -22.01 -8.52 0.17
CA VAL A 257 -21.59 -9.61 -0.72
C VAL A 257 -20.17 -10.06 -0.40
N ASN A 258 -19.24 -9.11 -0.21
CA ASN A 258 -17.85 -9.44 0.14
C ASN A 258 -17.75 -10.11 1.54
N GLY A 259 -18.60 -9.73 2.49
CA GLY A 259 -18.69 -10.40 3.79
C GLY A 259 -19.09 -11.88 3.65
N LYS A 260 -20.07 -12.19 2.78
CA LYS A 260 -20.43 -13.59 2.47
C LYS A 260 -19.28 -14.33 1.80
N PHE A 261 -18.58 -13.69 0.86
CA PHE A 261 -17.40 -14.27 0.21
C PHE A 261 -16.31 -14.62 1.24
N GLN A 262 -15.99 -13.71 2.17
CA GLN A 262 -15.00 -13.97 3.23
C GLN A 262 -15.39 -15.15 4.10
N ASN A 263 -16.66 -15.28 4.49
CA ASN A 263 -17.15 -16.42 5.26
C ASN A 263 -16.97 -17.74 4.50
N VAL A 264 -17.22 -17.76 3.19
CA VAL A 264 -16.97 -18.95 2.36
C VAL A 264 -15.48 -19.28 2.32
N CYS A 265 -14.60 -18.29 2.13
CA CYS A 265 -13.15 -18.49 2.15
C CYS A 265 -12.67 -19.07 3.49
N GLU A 266 -13.17 -18.58 4.62
CA GLU A 266 -12.85 -19.11 5.95
C GLU A 266 -13.30 -20.57 6.12
N LEU A 267 -14.52 -20.89 5.68
CA LEU A 267 -15.04 -22.27 5.74
C LEU A 267 -14.22 -23.23 4.88
N MET A 268 -13.83 -22.78 3.67
CA MET A 268 -12.96 -23.58 2.79
C MET A 268 -11.57 -23.77 3.40
N ALA A 269 -10.97 -22.70 3.95
CA ALA A 269 -9.66 -22.78 4.62
C ALA A 269 -9.67 -23.78 5.78
N ARG A 270 -10.72 -23.77 6.62
CA ARG A 270 -10.89 -24.73 7.72
C ARG A 270 -11.02 -26.18 7.22
N LYS A 271 -11.76 -26.40 6.13
CA LYS A 271 -11.97 -27.74 5.56
C LYS A 271 -10.72 -28.29 4.85
N LEU A 272 -9.96 -27.42 4.18
CA LEU A 272 -8.80 -27.80 3.38
C LEU A 272 -7.48 -27.73 4.17
N GLN A 273 -7.51 -27.32 5.44
CA GLN A 273 -6.33 -27.11 6.28
C GLN A 273 -5.24 -26.28 5.55
N ILE A 274 -5.64 -25.22 4.89
CA ILE A 274 -4.73 -24.33 4.18
C ILE A 274 -3.83 -23.64 5.19
N LYS A 275 -2.52 -23.80 5.05
CA LYS A 275 -1.54 -23.07 5.85
C LYS A 275 -1.55 -21.60 5.50
N GLU A 276 -1.21 -20.74 6.47
CA GLU A 276 -1.16 -19.27 6.34
C GLU A 276 -0.23 -18.74 5.23
N ASP A 277 0.68 -19.56 4.73
CA ASP A 277 1.59 -19.24 3.62
C ASP A 277 0.97 -19.48 2.23
N GLY A 278 -0.32 -19.86 2.18
CA GLY A 278 -1.06 -20.03 0.93
C GLY A 278 -0.83 -21.37 0.22
N ALA A 279 -0.08 -22.30 0.83
CA ALA A 279 0.06 -23.64 0.29
C ALA A 279 -1.18 -24.48 0.61
N ILE A 280 -1.85 -25.01 -0.40
CA ILE A 280 -2.96 -25.97 -0.25
C ILE A 280 -2.35 -27.33 0.12
N ILE A 281 -2.59 -27.80 1.33
CA ILE A 281 -2.28 -29.18 1.72
C ILE A 281 -3.48 -30.04 1.35
N ARG A 282 -3.29 -30.95 0.39
CA ARG A 282 -4.30 -31.99 0.14
C ARG A 282 -4.42 -32.87 1.39
N PRO A 283 -5.64 -33.24 1.82
CA PRO A 283 -5.80 -34.18 2.91
C PRO A 283 -5.03 -35.45 2.58
N LYS A 284 -4.25 -35.94 3.54
CA LYS A 284 -3.66 -37.29 3.43
C LYS A 284 -4.81 -38.28 3.40
N SER A 285 -4.89 -39.04 2.30
CA SER A 285 -5.78 -40.18 2.12
C SER A 285 -5.54 -41.27 3.17
#